data_a9620e3e5553f30394e63852ef71933e
#
_entry.id   a9620e3e5553f30394e63852ef71933e
#
_cell.length_a   1.000
_cell.length_b   1.000
_cell.length_c   1.000
_cell.angle_alpha   90.00
_cell.angle_beta   90.00
_cell.angle_gamma   90.00
#
_symmetry.space_group_name_H-M   'P 1'
#
loop_
_entity.id
_entity.type
_entity.pdbx_description
1 polymer ?
#
loop_
_entity_poly.entity_id
_entity_poly.type
_entity_poly.pdbx_seq_one_letter_code
_entity_poly.pdbx_strand_id
1 'polypeptide(L)'
;MRVGIALQLPGMRLIWRRYSGHLDRFGQTVRMKKPTRLASVVAFALTAAFSYQAVSEMRQLFRTLLLAQETLDQYRWTNRPVLLFAPSERDEAYLLQMKILDADKSGLAERDILVLSDISALGKGKLRETLQIDGFEIILIGKDGGVKFRSKTPISVEELFSLIDAMPMRRQEMRDM
;
A
#
# COMPACT_ATOMS: atom_id res chain seq x y z
N MET A 1 -6.41 41.38 18.19
CA MET A 1 -5.60 41.03 17.01
C MET A 1 -5.94 39.60 16.63
N ARG A 2 -6.73 39.40 15.57
CA ARG A 2 -7.05 38.08 15.00
C ARG A 2 -6.27 37.96 13.70
N VAL A 3 -5.31 37.04 13.65
CA VAL A 3 -4.55 36.70 12.44
C VAL A 3 -5.32 35.59 11.75
N GLY A 4 -6.00 35.92 10.65
CA GLY A 4 -6.62 34.93 9.77
C GLY A 4 -5.60 34.45 8.75
N ILE A 5 -5.22 33.17 8.80
CA ILE A 5 -4.41 32.52 7.76
C ILE A 5 -5.35 32.11 6.63
N ALA A 6 -5.31 32.85 5.53
CA ALA A 6 -5.97 32.45 4.28
C ALA A 6 -5.09 31.46 3.53
N LEU A 7 -5.46 30.18 3.51
CA LEU A 7 -4.87 29.16 2.63
C LEU A 7 -5.31 29.46 1.19
N GLN A 8 -4.41 30.01 0.40
CA GLN A 8 -4.62 30.32 -1.02
C GLN A 8 -4.16 29.16 -1.86
N LEU A 9 -5.10 28.30 -2.30
CA LEU A 9 -4.83 27.24 -3.26
C LEU A 9 -4.84 27.81 -4.69
N PRO A 10 -3.76 27.71 -5.47
CA PRO A 10 -3.73 28.15 -6.86
C PRO A 10 -4.42 27.10 -7.73
N GLY A 11 -5.47 27.45 -8.40
CA GLY A 11 -6.15 26.62 -9.41
C GLY A 11 -7.68 26.72 -9.47
N MET A 12 -8.33 27.31 -8.49
CA MET A 12 -9.80 27.31 -8.39
C MET A 12 -10.52 28.52 -9.04
N ARG A 13 -9.80 29.45 -9.68
CA ARG A 13 -10.40 30.67 -10.27
C ARG A 13 -10.92 30.52 -11.69
N LEU A 14 -10.66 29.42 -12.39
CA LEU A 14 -10.99 29.29 -13.81
C LEU A 14 -12.31 28.56 -14.11
N ILE A 15 -12.93 27.92 -13.14
CA ILE A 15 -14.16 27.14 -13.38
C ILE A 15 -15.43 27.96 -13.28
N TRP A 16 -15.42 29.10 -12.56
CA TRP A 16 -16.62 29.92 -12.34
C TRP A 16 -17.02 30.86 -13.49
N ARG A 17 -16.16 31.10 -14.47
CA ARG A 17 -16.40 32.09 -15.53
C ARG A 17 -17.09 31.53 -16.78
N ARG A 18 -17.36 30.25 -16.85
CA ARG A 18 -17.92 29.60 -18.08
C ARG A 18 -19.39 29.15 -17.97
N TYR A 19 -20.04 29.44 -16.86
CA TYR A 19 -21.45 29.06 -16.64
C TYR A 19 -22.40 30.26 -16.47
N SER A 20 -22.16 31.38 -17.16
CA SER A 20 -23.13 32.43 -17.27
C SER A 20 -23.65 32.48 -18.73
N GLY A 21 -24.83 31.93 -18.97
CA GLY A 21 -25.64 32.27 -20.09
C GLY A 21 -25.57 31.34 -21.30
N HIS A 22 -26.20 30.20 -21.24
CA HIS A 22 -26.77 29.57 -22.42
C HIS A 22 -28.26 29.85 -22.43
N LEU A 23 -28.69 30.75 -23.32
CA LEU A 23 -30.12 31.00 -23.65
C LEU A 23 -30.51 29.96 -24.71
N ASP A 24 -31.41 29.08 -24.37
CA ASP A 24 -32.01 28.21 -25.37
C ASP A 24 -33.03 28.99 -26.20
N ARG A 25 -33.35 28.46 -27.38
CA ARG A 25 -34.14 29.07 -28.49
C ARG A 25 -35.55 29.52 -28.11
N PHE A 26 -35.98 29.34 -26.87
CA PHE A 26 -37.34 29.66 -26.40
C PHE A 26 -37.42 30.71 -25.30
N GLY A 27 -36.29 31.39 -24.95
CA GLY A 27 -36.34 32.53 -24.06
C GLY A 27 -36.71 32.20 -22.60
N GLN A 28 -36.70 30.93 -22.18
CA GLN A 28 -36.95 30.54 -20.80
C GLN A 28 -35.67 30.34 -20.04
N THR A 29 -35.51 31.10 -18.97
CA THR A 29 -34.40 30.90 -18.03
C THR A 29 -34.60 29.63 -17.25
N VAL A 30 -33.79 28.59 -17.52
CA VAL A 30 -33.76 27.39 -16.72
C VAL A 30 -33.18 27.76 -15.34
N ARG A 31 -34.06 27.88 -14.37
CA ARG A 31 -33.70 28.13 -12.98
C ARG A 31 -33.07 26.86 -12.40
N MET A 32 -31.76 26.71 -12.50
CA MET A 32 -31.04 25.61 -11.82
C MET A 32 -31.32 25.67 -10.32
N LYS A 33 -32.00 24.65 -9.80
CA LYS A 33 -32.20 24.50 -8.36
C LYS A 33 -30.82 24.38 -7.71
N LYS A 34 -30.56 25.23 -6.71
CA LYS A 34 -29.32 25.15 -5.89
C LYS A 34 -29.22 23.72 -5.35
N PRO A 35 -28.03 23.08 -5.44
CA PRO A 35 -27.88 21.73 -4.89
C PRO A 35 -28.26 21.78 -3.42
N THR A 36 -29.18 20.93 -3.02
CA THR A 36 -29.63 20.82 -1.64
C THR A 36 -28.43 20.43 -0.77
N ARG A 37 -28.37 20.97 0.46
CA ARG A 37 -27.28 20.68 1.42
C ARG A 37 -27.00 19.19 1.61
N LEU A 38 -27.99 18.33 1.38
CA LEU A 38 -27.90 16.88 1.36
C LEU A 38 -26.95 16.33 0.28
N ALA A 39 -26.95 16.90 -0.95
CA ALA A 39 -26.08 16.44 -2.02
C ALA A 39 -24.58 16.71 -1.71
N SER A 40 -24.31 17.83 -1.04
CA SER A 40 -22.92 18.18 -0.62
C SER A 40 -22.42 17.28 0.50
N VAL A 41 -23.28 16.88 1.44
CA VAL A 41 -22.93 15.99 2.54
C VAL A 41 -22.65 14.58 2.02
N VAL A 42 -23.46 14.09 1.08
CA VAL A 42 -23.24 12.75 0.48
C VAL A 42 -21.93 12.70 -0.31
N ALA A 43 -21.61 13.74 -1.08
CA ALA A 43 -20.34 13.80 -1.81
C ALA A 43 -19.13 13.81 -0.87
N PHE A 44 -19.23 14.51 0.26
CA PHE A 44 -18.15 14.55 1.24
C PHE A 44 -17.99 13.21 1.99
N ALA A 45 -19.09 12.53 2.29
CA ALA A 45 -19.07 11.21 2.92
C ALA A 45 -18.46 10.13 2.00
N LEU A 46 -18.74 10.18 0.69
CA LEU A 46 -18.17 9.24 -0.28
C LEU A 46 -16.65 9.42 -0.44
N THR A 47 -16.15 10.66 -0.45
CA THR A 47 -14.70 10.90 -0.52
C THR A 47 -13.97 10.46 0.74
N ALA A 48 -14.57 10.65 1.92
CA ALA A 48 -14.00 10.20 3.19
C ALA A 48 -13.97 8.66 3.29
N ALA A 49 -15.01 7.96 2.82
CA ALA A 49 -15.07 6.50 2.80
C ALA A 49 -14.00 5.91 1.87
N PHE A 50 -13.79 6.49 0.69
CA PHE A 50 -12.75 6.05 -0.26
C PHE A 50 -11.34 6.21 0.32
N SER A 51 -11.08 7.31 1.01
CA SER A 51 -9.80 7.55 1.68
C SER A 51 -9.56 6.58 2.84
N TYR A 52 -10.60 6.21 3.58
CA TYR A 52 -10.50 5.26 4.68
C TYR A 52 -10.18 3.83 4.20
N GLN A 53 -10.78 3.39 3.10
CA GLN A 53 -10.50 2.09 2.49
C GLN A 53 -9.05 2.00 1.99
N ALA A 54 -8.55 3.01 1.28
CA ALA A 54 -7.17 3.04 0.82
C ALA A 54 -6.15 2.95 1.98
N VAL A 55 -6.41 3.61 3.11
CA VAL A 55 -5.55 3.53 4.31
C VAL A 55 -5.63 2.17 4.96
N SER A 56 -6.79 1.50 4.96
CA SER A 56 -6.94 0.16 5.54
C SER A 56 -6.21 -0.91 4.73
N GLU A 57 -6.26 -0.85 3.40
CA GLU A 57 -5.50 -1.74 2.52
C GLU A 57 -4.00 -1.58 2.67
N MET A 58 -3.51 -0.35 2.78
CA MET A 58 -2.09 -0.08 3.04
C MET A 58 -1.59 -0.67 4.36
N ARG A 59 -2.41 -0.69 5.41
CA ARG A 59 -2.09 -1.35 6.69
C ARG A 59 -2.03 -2.87 6.59
N GLN A 60 -2.66 -3.46 5.58
CA GLN A 60 -2.63 -4.90 5.36
C GLN A 60 -1.36 -5.39 4.65
N LEU A 61 -0.72 -4.54 3.83
CA LEU A 61 0.50 -4.89 3.11
C LEU A 61 1.73 -5.01 4.03
N PHE A 62 1.81 -4.17 5.06
CA PHE A 62 2.95 -4.13 5.99
C PHE A 62 2.48 -4.49 7.40
N ARG A 63 3.02 -5.56 7.96
CA ARG A 63 2.68 -6.05 9.30
C ARG A 63 3.92 -6.38 10.10
N THR A 64 3.83 -6.22 11.42
CA THR A 64 4.86 -6.72 12.33
C THR A 64 4.64 -8.21 12.57
N LEU A 65 5.71 -8.98 12.46
CA LEU A 65 5.72 -10.39 12.80
C LEU A 65 5.67 -10.54 14.32
N LEU A 66 4.77 -11.38 14.81
CA LEU A 66 4.72 -11.66 16.25
C LEU A 66 5.88 -12.58 16.65
N LEU A 67 6.54 -12.28 17.75
CA LEU A 67 7.65 -13.09 18.26
C LEU A 67 7.27 -14.56 18.50
N ALA A 68 6.02 -14.81 18.89
CA ALA A 68 5.47 -16.15 19.10
C ALA A 68 5.04 -16.86 17.81
N GLN A 69 5.12 -16.19 16.65
CA GLN A 69 4.71 -16.80 15.38
C GLN A 69 5.73 -17.86 14.95
N GLU A 70 5.28 -19.10 14.85
CA GLU A 70 6.10 -20.25 14.50
C GLU A 70 6.02 -20.62 13.05
N THR A 71 4.84 -20.38 12.42
CA THR A 71 4.56 -20.79 11.03
C THR A 71 3.97 -19.65 10.23
N LEU A 72 4.04 -19.79 8.91
CA LEU A 72 3.43 -18.89 7.93
C LEU A 72 2.25 -19.54 7.21
N ASP A 73 1.75 -20.69 7.73
CA ASP A 73 0.74 -21.50 7.07
C ASP A 73 -0.56 -20.73 6.79
N GLN A 74 -0.92 -19.76 7.62
CA GLN A 74 -2.09 -18.90 7.42
C GLN A 74 -2.04 -18.07 6.12
N TYR A 75 -0.85 -17.88 5.52
CA TYR A 75 -0.66 -17.13 4.28
C TYR A 75 -0.56 -18.02 3.05
N ARG A 76 -0.49 -19.35 3.24
CA ARG A 76 -0.36 -20.29 2.12
C ARG A 76 -1.56 -20.16 1.19
N TRP A 77 -1.27 -20.27 -0.09
CA TRP A 77 -2.22 -20.20 -1.21
C TRP A 77 -2.90 -18.82 -1.40
N THR A 78 -2.78 -17.92 -0.43
CA THR A 78 -3.38 -16.56 -0.49
C THR A 78 -2.34 -15.47 -0.75
N ASN A 79 -1.24 -15.46 0.00
CA ASN A 79 -0.22 -14.42 -0.09
C ASN A 79 1.18 -14.97 -0.37
N ARG A 80 2.06 -14.06 -0.78
CA ARG A 80 3.51 -14.27 -0.86
C ARG A 80 4.18 -13.43 0.23
N PRO A 81 4.48 -14.02 1.40
CA PRO A 81 5.16 -13.29 2.46
C PRO A 81 6.56 -12.86 2.03
N VAL A 82 6.88 -11.59 2.22
CA VAL A 82 8.23 -11.05 2.20
C VAL A 82 8.61 -10.75 3.64
N LEU A 83 9.51 -11.55 4.20
CA LEU A 83 9.98 -11.41 5.56
C LEU A 83 11.16 -10.45 5.58
N LEU A 84 11.09 -9.44 6.45
CA LEU A 84 12.19 -8.52 6.70
C LEU A 84 12.65 -8.69 8.15
N PHE A 85 13.88 -9.16 8.32
CA PHE A 85 14.51 -9.26 9.61
C PHE A 85 15.54 -8.14 9.76
N ALA A 86 15.58 -7.52 10.93
CA ALA A 86 16.58 -6.53 11.25
C ALA A 86 16.91 -6.51 12.75
N PRO A 87 18.12 -6.09 13.14
CA PRO A 87 18.50 -5.98 14.55
C PRO A 87 17.82 -4.78 15.24
N SER A 88 17.40 -3.77 14.48
CA SER A 88 16.71 -2.60 15.01
C SER A 88 15.90 -1.86 13.94
N GLU A 89 14.96 -1.01 14.37
CA GLU A 89 14.21 -0.11 13.48
C GLU A 89 15.11 0.95 12.79
N ARG A 90 16.31 1.16 13.30
CA ARG A 90 17.29 2.12 12.76
C ARG A 90 18.34 1.48 11.88
N ASP A 91 18.23 0.18 11.61
CA ASP A 91 19.13 -0.51 10.69
C ASP A 91 19.03 0.09 9.29
N GLU A 92 20.16 0.48 8.71
CA GLU A 92 20.19 1.19 7.43
C GLU A 92 19.67 0.33 6.28
N ALA A 93 19.97 -0.95 6.27
CA ALA A 93 19.51 -1.87 5.22
C ALA A 93 18.00 -2.08 5.34
N TYR A 94 17.46 -2.17 6.56
CA TYR A 94 16.03 -2.25 6.81
C TYR A 94 15.30 -0.98 6.33
N LEU A 95 15.79 0.20 6.71
CA LEU A 95 15.18 1.47 6.31
C LEU A 95 15.20 1.65 4.79
N LEU A 96 16.31 1.30 4.14
CA LEU A 96 16.42 1.33 2.68
C LEU A 96 15.42 0.37 2.03
N GLN A 97 15.35 -0.89 2.50
CA GLN A 97 14.44 -1.89 1.94
C GLN A 97 12.97 -1.48 2.13
N MET A 98 12.60 -0.95 3.29
CA MET A 98 11.25 -0.44 3.53
C MET A 98 10.89 0.69 2.58
N LYS A 99 11.82 1.63 2.33
CA LYS A 99 11.63 2.71 1.38
C LYS A 99 11.43 2.20 -0.05
N ILE A 100 12.20 1.19 -0.47
CA ILE A 100 12.09 0.55 -1.78
C ILE A 100 10.70 -0.09 -1.95
N LEU A 101 10.25 -0.87 -0.96
CA LEU A 101 8.94 -1.54 -1.01
C LEU A 101 7.77 -0.54 -0.91
N ASP A 102 7.92 0.52 -0.12
CA ASP A 102 6.88 1.56 0.05
C ASP A 102 6.65 2.36 -1.24
N ALA A 103 7.63 2.41 -2.14
CA ALA A 103 7.57 3.16 -3.38
C ALA A 103 6.60 2.56 -4.41
N ASP A 104 6.36 1.22 -4.38
CA ASP A 104 5.43 0.56 -5.31
C ASP A 104 4.47 -0.42 -4.60
N LYS A 105 3.60 0.14 -3.78
CA LYS A 105 2.55 -0.62 -3.07
C LYS A 105 1.56 -1.30 -4.00
N SER A 106 1.29 -0.70 -5.15
CA SER A 106 0.38 -1.26 -6.15
C SER A 106 0.95 -2.53 -6.76
N GLY A 107 2.22 -2.52 -7.13
CA GLY A 107 2.91 -3.69 -7.65
C GLY A 107 3.04 -4.82 -6.61
N LEU A 108 3.22 -4.47 -5.32
CA LEU A 108 3.17 -5.44 -4.22
C LEU A 108 1.79 -6.08 -4.10
N ALA A 109 0.72 -5.27 -4.11
CA ALA A 109 -0.65 -5.77 -3.99
C ALA A 109 -1.05 -6.66 -5.17
N GLU A 110 -0.70 -6.27 -6.41
CA GLU A 110 -0.95 -7.04 -7.63
C GLU A 110 -0.37 -8.47 -7.58
N ARG A 111 0.74 -8.63 -6.83
CA ARG A 111 1.42 -9.92 -6.67
C ARG A 111 1.09 -10.64 -5.37
N ASP A 112 0.04 -10.21 -4.66
CA ASP A 112 -0.38 -10.72 -3.34
C ASP A 112 0.77 -10.75 -2.32
N ILE A 113 1.68 -9.78 -2.40
CA ILE A 113 2.80 -9.67 -1.46
C ILE A 113 2.29 -9.13 -0.13
N LEU A 114 2.75 -9.75 0.96
CA LEU A 114 2.55 -9.30 2.32
C LEU A 114 3.92 -9.11 2.97
N VAL A 115 4.25 -7.90 3.38
CA VAL A 115 5.52 -7.59 4.04
C VAL A 115 5.37 -7.81 5.54
N LEU A 116 6.18 -8.71 6.11
CA LEU A 116 6.20 -9.05 7.52
C LEU A 116 7.57 -8.69 8.12
N SER A 117 7.60 -7.74 9.04
CA SER A 117 8.84 -7.28 9.67
C SER A 117 9.02 -7.86 11.06
N ASP A 118 10.19 -8.47 11.34
CA ASP A 118 10.69 -8.81 12.66
C ASP A 118 11.89 -7.92 12.99
N ILE A 119 11.65 -6.92 13.82
CA ILE A 119 12.65 -5.94 14.26
C ILE A 119 12.95 -6.21 15.73
N SER A 120 13.65 -7.29 16.00
CA SER A 120 13.94 -7.70 17.36
C SER A 120 15.41 -7.49 17.70
N ALA A 121 15.70 -6.49 18.51
CA ALA A 121 17.03 -6.28 19.10
C ALA A 121 17.52 -7.47 19.96
N LEU A 122 16.61 -8.31 20.42
CA LEU A 122 16.93 -9.48 21.27
C LEU A 122 17.06 -10.78 20.46
N GLY A 123 16.75 -10.76 19.16
CA GLY A 123 16.90 -11.93 18.28
C GLY A 123 16.06 -13.17 18.64
N LYS A 124 15.01 -13.03 19.45
CA LYS A 124 14.29 -14.16 20.10
C LYS A 124 13.01 -14.62 19.38
N GLY A 125 12.78 -14.24 18.13
CA GLY A 125 11.61 -14.72 17.40
C GLY A 125 11.77 -16.17 16.94
N LYS A 126 10.75 -17.01 17.08
CA LYS A 126 10.80 -18.43 16.67
C LYS A 126 11.11 -18.64 15.19
N LEU A 127 10.54 -17.80 14.31
CA LEU A 127 10.87 -17.82 12.88
C LEU A 127 12.33 -17.42 12.63
N ARG A 128 12.85 -16.46 13.39
CA ARG A 128 14.26 -16.03 13.31
C ARG A 128 15.20 -17.19 13.66
N GLU A 129 14.90 -17.92 14.72
CA GLU A 129 15.67 -19.10 15.13
C GLU A 129 15.58 -20.22 14.08
N THR A 130 14.36 -20.55 13.62
CA THR A 130 14.13 -21.61 12.62
C THR A 130 14.84 -21.31 11.31
N LEU A 131 14.83 -20.03 10.86
CA LEU A 131 15.45 -19.61 9.62
C LEU A 131 16.94 -19.26 9.77
N GLN A 132 17.48 -19.32 11.01
CA GLN A 132 18.88 -19.02 11.35
C GLN A 132 19.28 -17.60 10.91
N ILE A 133 18.48 -16.60 11.29
CA ILE A 133 18.68 -15.21 10.91
C ILE A 133 19.70 -14.53 11.80
N ASP A 134 20.71 -13.94 11.17
CA ASP A 134 21.74 -13.12 11.80
C ASP A 134 21.79 -11.75 11.07
N GLY A 135 21.39 -10.68 11.77
CA GLY A 135 21.35 -9.32 11.23
C GLY A 135 20.18 -9.02 10.31
N PHE A 136 20.42 -8.17 9.30
CA PHE A 136 19.44 -7.88 8.28
C PHE A 136 19.33 -9.04 7.30
N GLU A 137 18.09 -9.40 6.98
CA GLU A 137 17.82 -10.37 5.91
C GLU A 137 16.40 -10.15 5.33
N ILE A 138 16.28 -10.24 4.00
CA ILE A 138 15.01 -10.30 3.27
C ILE A 138 14.81 -11.72 2.74
N ILE A 139 13.63 -12.28 2.95
CA ILE A 139 13.27 -13.63 2.49
C ILE A 139 11.93 -13.58 1.77
N LEU A 140 11.87 -14.08 0.53
CA LEU A 140 10.64 -14.26 -0.21
C LEU A 140 10.12 -15.69 -0.01
N ILE A 141 8.87 -15.80 0.43
CA ILE A 141 8.13 -17.05 0.57
C ILE A 141 7.10 -17.14 -0.56
N GLY A 142 7.02 -18.27 -1.24
CA GLY A 142 5.98 -18.53 -2.24
C GLY A 142 4.61 -18.82 -1.61
N LYS A 143 3.54 -18.78 -2.40
CA LYS A 143 2.19 -19.20 -1.95
C LYS A 143 2.14 -20.66 -1.47
N ASP A 144 3.05 -21.49 -1.94
CA ASP A 144 3.23 -22.87 -1.49
C ASP A 144 3.89 -23.00 -0.09
N GLY A 145 4.32 -21.86 0.50
CA GLY A 145 5.00 -21.80 1.78
C GLY A 145 6.52 -22.07 1.73
N GLY A 146 7.07 -22.33 0.56
CA GLY A 146 8.51 -22.58 0.38
C GLY A 146 9.31 -21.29 0.24
N VAL A 147 10.54 -21.27 0.76
CA VAL A 147 11.50 -20.18 0.54
C VAL A 147 11.90 -20.16 -0.94
N LYS A 148 11.75 -18.99 -1.58
CA LYS A 148 12.07 -18.79 -3.01
C LYS A 148 13.33 -17.95 -3.21
N PHE A 149 13.62 -17.05 -2.27
CA PHE A 149 14.77 -16.17 -2.35
C PHE A 149 15.20 -15.73 -0.95
N ARG A 150 16.49 -15.47 -0.77
CA ARG A 150 17.06 -14.88 0.45
C ARG A 150 18.20 -13.93 0.08
N SER A 151 18.28 -12.78 0.77
CA SER A 151 19.41 -11.86 0.65
C SER A 151 19.72 -11.18 1.97
N LYS A 152 21.00 -10.99 2.26
CA LYS A 152 21.49 -10.20 3.40
C LYS A 152 21.71 -8.72 3.05
N THR A 153 21.38 -8.33 1.82
CA THR A 153 21.43 -6.95 1.34
C THR A 153 20.07 -6.56 0.76
N PRO A 154 19.71 -5.27 0.81
CA PRO A 154 18.50 -4.78 0.16
C PRO A 154 18.47 -5.11 -1.34
N ILE A 155 17.30 -5.41 -1.86
CA ILE A 155 17.05 -5.68 -3.27
C ILE A 155 16.07 -4.65 -3.85
N SER A 156 16.11 -4.44 -5.15
CA SER A 156 15.18 -3.55 -5.83
C SER A 156 13.78 -4.19 -5.95
N VAL A 157 12.76 -3.36 -6.15
CA VAL A 157 11.40 -3.86 -6.36
C VAL A 157 11.29 -4.62 -7.69
N GLU A 158 12.03 -4.21 -8.71
CA GLU A 158 12.09 -4.85 -10.01
C GLU A 158 12.69 -6.25 -9.92
N GLU A 159 13.75 -6.43 -9.13
CA GLU A 159 14.34 -7.74 -8.87
C GLU A 159 13.34 -8.66 -8.16
N LEU A 160 12.69 -8.16 -7.11
CA LEU A 160 11.66 -8.92 -6.38
C LEU A 160 10.51 -9.34 -7.30
N PHE A 161 10.01 -8.42 -8.14
CA PHE A 161 8.91 -8.71 -9.06
C PHE A 161 9.32 -9.70 -10.15
N SER A 162 10.53 -9.58 -10.69
CA SER A 162 11.06 -10.52 -11.67
C SER A 162 11.14 -11.95 -11.14
N LEU A 163 11.57 -12.11 -9.88
CA LEU A 163 11.58 -13.41 -9.21
C LEU A 163 10.17 -14.00 -9.10
N ILE A 164 9.19 -13.18 -8.70
CA ILE A 164 7.80 -13.63 -8.52
C ILE A 164 7.15 -13.95 -9.88
N ASP A 165 7.29 -13.05 -10.87
CA ASP A 165 6.67 -13.19 -12.18
C ASP A 165 7.22 -14.40 -12.98
N ALA A 166 8.42 -14.89 -12.64
CA ALA A 166 8.98 -16.13 -13.14
C ALA A 166 8.35 -17.39 -12.52
N MET A 167 7.62 -17.27 -11.39
CA MET A 167 7.02 -18.44 -10.71
C MET A 167 5.87 -19.07 -11.51
N PRO A 168 5.74 -20.39 -11.54
CA PRO A 168 4.68 -21.06 -12.31
C PRO A 168 3.26 -20.62 -11.90
N MET A 169 2.97 -20.50 -10.60
CA MET A 169 1.67 -20.05 -10.11
C MET A 169 1.37 -18.61 -10.55
N ARG A 170 2.33 -17.69 -10.46
CA ARG A 170 2.14 -16.31 -10.91
C ARG A 170 1.88 -16.22 -12.41
N ARG A 171 2.59 -17.02 -13.21
CA ARG A 171 2.35 -17.11 -14.66
C ARG A 171 0.95 -17.59 -14.97
N GLN A 172 0.39 -18.51 -14.16
CA GLN A 172 -1.00 -18.93 -14.31
C GLN A 172 -1.95 -17.79 -13.94
N GLU A 173 -1.74 -17.14 -12.79
CA GLU A 173 -2.54 -15.97 -12.36
C GLU A 173 -2.61 -14.90 -13.46
N MET A 174 -1.46 -14.53 -14.06
CA MET A 174 -1.40 -13.53 -15.14
C MET A 174 -2.13 -13.95 -16.43
N ARG A 175 -2.34 -15.25 -16.66
CA ARG A 175 -3.12 -15.72 -17.83
C ARG A 175 -4.62 -15.71 -17.58
N ASP A 176 -5.01 -15.77 -16.31
CA ASP A 176 -6.42 -15.88 -15.89
C ASP A 176 -7.03 -14.47 -15.62
N MET A 177 -6.22 -13.38 -15.67
CA MET A 177 -6.62 -11.97 -15.54
C MET A 177 -7.07 -11.39 -16.89
#